data_1c17fd32a83c146d575fa6c1fe7b5051
#
_entry.id   1c17fd32a83c146d575fa6c1fe7b5051
#
_cell.length_a   1.000
_cell.length_b   1.000
_cell.length_c   1.000
_cell.angle_alpha   90.00
_cell.angle_beta   90.00
_cell.angle_gamma   90.00
#
_symmetry.space_group_name_H-M   'P 1'
#
loop_
_entity.id
_entity.type
_entity.pdbx_description
1 polymer ?
#
loop_
_entity_poly.entity_id
_entity_poly.type
_entity_poly.pdbx_seq_one_letter_code
_entity_poly.pdbx_strand_id
1 'polypeptide(L)'
;MVERVVRNDEVRGSIPLGSTNCAFAGKTFRASEHLWRFLLGLRIGSRMQIPGHIDPVSVPRAASVRQDGRVELVGVPRAGIQAELEAAGLEPKQAKLRAKQIWHWIYNRGVGDFALMTDIAKAQHGWMTDRFAISRPEIVEAQVSTDGTRKWLLRTDDANDYEMVFIPDADRGTLCVSSQVGCTLNCRFCHTGTMRLVRNLTPAEIVGQVMLARDSLGEWPSGDEGRMLTNIVMMGMGEPLYNFENVRDALKIVMDGDGLALSKRRITLSTSGVVPMMERAGKEIGVNLAVSLHAVTKEVRDEIVPINRKYGIEQLLQACADYPGANNARRITFEYVMLKDKNDSDADARELVRLIRHYDLPAKVNLIPFNPWPGSAYECSEPERIRSFSNIVFAGGISAPIRTPRGRDIDAACGQLKTTSERKTRAELDALAEEKQATLS
;
A
#
# COMPACT_ATOMS: atom_id res chain seq x y z
N MET A 1 27.07 38.87 -6.70
CA MET A 1 27.41 39.32 -8.08
C MET A 1 26.89 38.30 -9.05
N VAL A 2 25.82 38.74 -9.73
CA VAL A 2 25.21 38.27 -11.00
C VAL A 2 24.55 36.90 -11.07
N GLU A 3 23.21 36.99 -10.96
CA GLU A 3 22.21 36.06 -11.49
C GLU A 3 22.40 35.79 -13.01
N ARG A 4 22.01 34.60 -13.44
CA ARG A 4 21.47 34.39 -14.79
C ARG A 4 20.27 33.43 -14.75
N VAL A 5 19.12 34.05 -14.91
CA VAL A 5 17.85 33.46 -15.32
C VAL A 5 17.94 33.04 -16.79
N VAL A 6 17.54 31.81 -17.13
CA VAL A 6 17.25 31.40 -18.50
C VAL A 6 15.76 31.01 -18.57
N ARG A 7 15.01 31.84 -19.28
CA ARG A 7 13.63 31.58 -19.72
C ARG A 7 13.68 30.65 -20.93
N ASN A 8 12.76 29.69 -20.98
CA ASN A 8 12.47 28.93 -22.20
C ASN A 8 11.22 29.49 -22.84
N ASP A 9 11.41 29.96 -24.07
CA ASP A 9 10.35 30.39 -24.98
C ASP A 9 9.70 29.21 -25.70
N GLU A 10 8.43 29.38 -25.99
CA GLU A 10 7.56 28.47 -26.75
C GLU A 10 7.99 28.36 -28.24
N VAL A 11 7.88 27.14 -28.77
CA VAL A 11 7.76 26.95 -30.23
C VAL A 11 6.49 26.12 -30.50
N ARG A 12 5.50 26.83 -31.07
CA ARG A 12 4.33 26.21 -31.75
C ARG A 12 4.74 25.83 -33.16
N GLY A 13 4.49 24.59 -33.55
CA GLY A 13 4.59 24.10 -34.91
C GLY A 13 3.43 23.21 -35.27
N SER A 14 2.47 23.78 -36.03
CA SER A 14 1.33 23.08 -36.64
C SER A 14 1.78 22.47 -37.99
N ILE A 15 1.44 21.21 -38.27
CA ILE A 15 1.50 20.57 -39.58
C ILE A 15 0.22 19.78 -39.86
N PRO A 16 -0.27 19.79 -41.13
CA PRO A 16 -1.68 19.53 -41.43
C PRO A 16 -2.02 18.08 -41.80
N LEU A 17 -3.32 17.82 -41.74
CA LEU A 17 -4.01 16.61 -42.20
C LEU A 17 -3.75 16.28 -43.67
N GLY A 18 -3.32 15.06 -43.96
CA GLY A 18 -3.34 14.44 -45.25
C GLY A 18 -4.06 13.11 -45.23
N SER A 19 -5.21 13.06 -45.84
CA SER A 19 -6.04 11.87 -46.10
C SER A 19 -5.42 10.98 -47.16
N THR A 20 -5.33 9.66 -46.92
CA THR A 20 -5.31 8.66 -48.01
C THR A 20 -6.06 7.40 -47.58
N ASN A 21 -7.16 7.15 -48.26
CA ASN A 21 -7.91 5.90 -48.31
C ASN A 21 -7.05 4.82 -48.98
N CYS A 22 -7.06 3.61 -48.41
CA CYS A 22 -6.85 2.38 -49.14
C CYS A 22 -7.79 1.28 -48.64
N ALA A 23 -8.76 0.98 -49.45
CA ALA A 23 -9.62 -0.20 -49.32
C ALA A 23 -8.88 -1.46 -49.77
N PHE A 24 -8.98 -2.56 -49.02
CA PHE A 24 -8.78 -3.90 -49.58
C PHE A 24 -9.81 -4.90 -49.02
N ALA A 25 -10.30 -5.65 -49.96
CA ALA A 25 -11.43 -6.55 -50.03
C ALA A 25 -11.48 -7.67 -48.99
N GLY A 26 -12.72 -8.06 -48.72
CA GLY A 26 -13.15 -9.14 -47.84
C GLY A 26 -12.67 -10.54 -48.22
N LYS A 27 -12.59 -11.37 -47.18
CA LYS A 27 -12.89 -12.82 -47.24
C LYS A 27 -13.43 -13.28 -45.89
N THR A 28 -14.69 -13.60 -45.87
CA THR A 28 -15.38 -14.32 -44.80
C THR A 28 -14.90 -15.75 -44.76
N PHE A 29 -14.36 -16.21 -43.61
CA PHE A 29 -14.21 -17.64 -43.33
C PHE A 29 -15.27 -18.04 -42.33
N ARG A 30 -16.22 -18.90 -42.81
CA ARG A 30 -17.12 -19.67 -41.94
C ARG A 30 -16.31 -20.81 -41.33
N ALA A 31 -16.17 -20.85 -40.04
CA ALA A 31 -15.70 -22.01 -39.29
C ALA A 31 -16.93 -22.87 -38.92
N SER A 32 -16.87 -24.14 -39.29
CA SER A 32 -17.93 -25.14 -39.19
C SER A 32 -18.15 -25.62 -37.76
N GLU A 33 -19.44 -25.85 -37.43
CA GLU A 33 -20.00 -26.31 -36.14
C GLU A 33 -19.59 -27.72 -35.68
N HIS A 34 -18.58 -28.36 -36.26
CA HIS A 34 -18.26 -29.77 -35.95
C HIS A 34 -17.16 -30.03 -34.92
N LEU A 35 -16.57 -29.00 -34.30
CA LEU A 35 -15.48 -29.20 -33.31
C LEU A 35 -15.95 -29.21 -31.84
N TRP A 36 -17.22 -28.96 -31.55
CA TRP A 36 -17.74 -28.86 -30.18
C TRP A 36 -18.37 -30.16 -29.65
N ARG A 37 -18.44 -31.24 -30.45
CA ARG A 37 -19.02 -32.51 -29.99
C ARG A 37 -18.06 -33.58 -29.51
N PHE A 38 -16.75 -33.36 -29.53
CA PHE A 38 -15.74 -34.36 -29.15
C PHE A 38 -15.11 -34.20 -27.75
N LEU A 39 -15.48 -33.15 -27.00
CA LEU A 39 -14.93 -32.90 -25.65
C LEU A 39 -15.91 -33.10 -24.49
N LEU A 40 -17.06 -33.75 -24.74
CA LEU A 40 -18.09 -34.03 -23.72
C LEU A 40 -18.10 -35.48 -23.26
N GLY A 41 -16.99 -36.20 -23.26
CA GLY A 41 -16.93 -37.62 -22.96
C GLY A 41 -15.81 -38.08 -22.02
N LEU A 42 -15.32 -37.27 -21.09
CA LEU A 42 -14.46 -37.78 -20.01
C LEU A 42 -14.99 -37.33 -18.64
N ARG A 43 -15.59 -38.31 -17.95
CA ARG A 43 -16.01 -38.24 -16.54
C ARG A 43 -14.82 -38.03 -15.62
N ILE A 44 -14.73 -36.88 -14.94
CA ILE A 44 -14.78 -36.68 -13.48
C ILE A 44 -13.94 -37.64 -12.64
N GLY A 45 -12.83 -37.13 -12.18
CA GLY A 45 -12.16 -37.54 -10.97
C GLY A 45 -11.74 -36.29 -10.22
N SER A 46 -12.24 -36.15 -8.98
CA SER A 46 -11.79 -35.29 -7.89
C SER A 46 -11.23 -33.89 -8.24
N ARG A 47 -12.03 -32.86 -8.00
CA ARG A 47 -11.59 -31.47 -7.91
C ARG A 47 -10.46 -31.37 -6.86
N MET A 48 -9.24 -31.23 -7.34
CA MET A 48 -8.15 -30.72 -6.55
C MET A 48 -8.47 -29.24 -6.28
N GLN A 49 -8.89 -28.91 -5.05
CA GLN A 49 -9.00 -27.52 -4.61
C GLN A 49 -7.62 -26.89 -4.63
N ILE A 50 -7.37 -26.03 -5.60
CA ILE A 50 -6.21 -25.14 -5.59
C ILE A 50 -6.53 -24.07 -4.54
N PRO A 51 -5.77 -23.97 -3.43
CA PRO A 51 -5.95 -22.88 -2.48
C PRO A 51 -5.58 -21.58 -3.18
N GLY A 52 -6.55 -20.68 -3.40
CA GLY A 52 -6.28 -19.35 -3.95
C GLY A 52 -7.08 -18.98 -5.20
N HIS A 53 -8.11 -19.70 -5.57
CA HIS A 53 -9.04 -19.22 -6.61
C HIS A 53 -9.98 -18.18 -5.95
N ILE A 54 -9.67 -16.90 -6.18
CA ILE A 54 -10.53 -15.78 -5.75
C ILE A 54 -11.46 -15.48 -6.92
N ASP A 55 -12.76 -15.60 -6.69
CA ASP A 55 -13.79 -15.21 -7.65
C ASP A 55 -13.69 -13.73 -8.01
N PRO A 56 -13.81 -13.35 -9.30
CA PRO A 56 -13.57 -11.97 -9.76
C PRO A 56 -14.72 -10.99 -9.48
N VAL A 57 -15.75 -11.38 -8.75
CA VAL A 57 -16.84 -10.46 -8.36
C VAL A 57 -16.59 -10.04 -6.91
N SER A 58 -16.06 -8.83 -6.72
CA SER A 58 -15.96 -8.22 -5.40
C SER A 58 -17.37 -7.87 -4.92
N VAL A 59 -17.98 -8.79 -4.18
CA VAL A 59 -19.11 -8.43 -3.30
C VAL A 59 -18.58 -7.36 -2.33
N PRO A 60 -19.23 -6.20 -2.17
CA PRO A 60 -18.84 -5.23 -1.17
C PRO A 60 -18.75 -5.96 0.17
N ARG A 61 -17.56 -5.93 0.80
CA ARG A 61 -17.42 -6.53 2.13
C ARG A 61 -18.41 -5.82 3.06
N ALA A 62 -19.16 -6.60 3.82
CA ALA A 62 -19.96 -6.10 4.92
C ALA A 62 -19.05 -5.28 5.86
N ALA A 63 -19.56 -4.18 6.35
CA ALA A 63 -18.89 -3.38 7.37
C ALA A 63 -18.56 -4.25 8.60
N SER A 64 -17.47 -3.95 9.28
CA SER A 64 -17.10 -4.67 10.49
C SER A 64 -18.03 -4.24 11.64
N VAL A 65 -18.52 -5.19 12.41
CA VAL A 65 -19.22 -4.93 13.66
C VAL A 65 -18.19 -4.86 14.77
N ARG A 66 -18.21 -3.80 15.54
CA ARG A 66 -17.34 -3.58 16.70
C ARG A 66 -17.79 -4.43 17.88
N GLN A 67 -16.94 -4.52 18.91
CA GLN A 67 -17.28 -5.25 20.16
C GLN A 67 -18.50 -4.67 20.89
N ASP A 68 -18.74 -3.36 20.74
CA ASP A 68 -19.92 -2.68 21.30
C ASP A 68 -21.21 -2.89 20.47
N GLY A 69 -21.15 -3.71 19.43
CA GLY A 69 -22.28 -4.03 18.54
C GLY A 69 -22.56 -2.99 17.45
N ARG A 70 -21.84 -1.87 17.42
CA ARG A 70 -21.99 -0.85 16.38
C ARG A 70 -21.24 -1.21 15.10
N VAL A 71 -21.76 -0.74 13.97
CA VAL A 71 -21.14 -0.92 12.67
C VAL A 71 -20.09 0.18 12.43
N GLU A 72 -18.83 -0.20 12.19
CA GLU A 72 -17.76 0.73 11.86
C GLU A 72 -17.92 1.27 10.43
N LEU A 73 -18.00 2.59 10.28
CA LEU A 73 -18.14 3.24 8.98
C LEU A 73 -16.80 3.66 8.34
N VAL A 74 -15.73 3.76 9.12
CA VAL A 74 -14.39 3.99 8.56
C VAL A 74 -13.95 2.74 7.81
N GLY A 75 -13.35 2.92 6.63
CA GLY A 75 -12.93 1.83 5.76
C GLY A 75 -14.05 1.19 4.93
N VAL A 76 -15.29 1.64 5.11
CA VAL A 76 -16.44 1.18 4.30
C VAL A 76 -16.58 2.08 3.07
N PRO A 77 -16.65 1.53 1.84
CA PRO A 77 -16.88 2.32 0.64
C PRO A 77 -18.26 2.98 0.68
N ARG A 78 -18.44 4.10 -0.04
CA ARG A 78 -19.68 4.90 -0.02
C ARG A 78 -20.95 4.07 -0.29
N ALA A 79 -20.88 3.13 -1.23
CA ALA A 79 -21.99 2.21 -1.51
C ALA A 79 -22.27 1.26 -0.34
N GLY A 80 -21.22 0.87 0.40
CA GLY A 80 -21.35 0.07 1.62
C GLY A 80 -22.02 0.86 2.75
N ILE A 81 -21.63 2.13 2.95
CA ILE A 81 -22.32 3.01 3.93
C ILE A 81 -23.82 3.13 3.58
N GLN A 82 -24.15 3.30 2.30
CA GLN A 82 -25.56 3.31 1.86
C GLN A 82 -26.27 2.00 2.23
N ALA A 83 -25.66 0.85 1.93
CA ALA A 83 -26.26 -0.46 2.24
C ALA A 83 -26.48 -0.67 3.74
N GLU A 84 -25.53 -0.24 4.60
CA GLU A 84 -25.67 -0.33 6.05
C GLU A 84 -26.80 0.59 6.57
N LEU A 85 -26.98 1.77 5.99
CA LEU A 85 -28.09 2.67 6.33
C LEU A 85 -29.44 2.10 5.91
N GLU A 86 -29.51 1.44 4.73
CA GLU A 86 -30.71 0.76 4.27
C GLU A 86 -31.06 -0.43 5.18
N ALA A 87 -30.05 -1.23 5.54
CA ALA A 87 -30.21 -2.35 6.48
C ALA A 87 -30.69 -1.85 7.88
N ALA A 88 -30.30 -0.64 8.27
CA ALA A 88 -30.77 0.00 9.51
C ALA A 88 -32.15 0.66 9.40
N GLY A 89 -32.82 0.55 8.23
CA GLY A 89 -34.23 0.97 8.04
C GLY A 89 -34.41 2.33 7.33
N LEU A 90 -33.37 2.92 6.75
CA LEU A 90 -33.55 4.12 5.92
C LEU A 90 -34.06 3.75 4.52
N GLU A 91 -34.98 4.53 3.99
CA GLU A 91 -35.39 4.43 2.60
C GLU A 91 -34.21 4.65 1.64
N PRO A 92 -34.10 3.92 0.52
CA PRO A 92 -32.91 3.94 -0.36
C PRO A 92 -32.48 5.34 -0.82
N LYS A 93 -33.45 6.22 -1.12
CA LYS A 93 -33.19 7.60 -1.53
C LYS A 93 -32.55 8.41 -0.38
N GLN A 94 -33.03 8.22 0.84
CA GLN A 94 -32.50 8.87 2.03
C GLN A 94 -31.14 8.29 2.39
N ALA A 95 -30.98 6.97 2.36
CA ALA A 95 -29.74 6.29 2.64
C ALA A 95 -28.61 6.77 1.69
N LYS A 96 -28.89 6.91 0.40
CA LYS A 96 -27.94 7.44 -0.58
C LYS A 96 -27.51 8.87 -0.26
N LEU A 97 -28.44 9.75 0.12
CA LEU A 97 -28.12 11.12 0.53
C LEU A 97 -27.27 11.14 1.80
N ARG A 98 -27.67 10.39 2.82
CA ARG A 98 -26.94 10.29 4.10
C ARG A 98 -25.55 9.70 3.92
N ALA A 99 -25.40 8.66 3.12
CA ALA A 99 -24.08 8.09 2.81
C ALA A 99 -23.13 9.14 2.21
N LYS A 100 -23.62 10.01 1.32
CA LYS A 100 -22.81 11.10 0.76
C LYS A 100 -22.41 12.13 1.82
N GLN A 101 -23.33 12.52 2.72
CA GLN A 101 -23.09 13.47 3.80
C GLN A 101 -22.08 12.89 4.81
N ILE A 102 -22.34 11.67 5.30
CA ILE A 102 -21.45 10.96 6.23
C ILE A 102 -20.05 10.81 5.65
N TRP A 103 -19.94 10.42 4.37
CA TRP A 103 -18.66 10.33 3.65
C TRP A 103 -17.87 11.63 3.70
N HIS A 104 -18.53 12.75 3.37
CA HIS A 104 -17.90 14.06 3.40
C HIS A 104 -17.45 14.45 4.82
N TRP A 105 -18.28 14.21 5.84
CA TRP A 105 -17.93 14.52 7.22
C TRP A 105 -16.76 13.67 7.72
N ILE A 106 -16.76 12.38 7.42
CA ILE A 106 -15.67 11.47 7.85
C ILE A 106 -14.35 11.83 7.14
N TYR A 107 -14.36 11.86 5.79
CA TYR A 107 -13.12 11.84 5.01
C TYR A 107 -12.68 13.21 4.49
N ASN A 108 -13.57 14.20 4.43
CA ASN A 108 -13.20 15.56 4.07
C ASN A 108 -13.02 16.45 5.30
N ARG A 109 -13.92 16.32 6.29
CA ARG A 109 -13.93 17.16 7.51
C ARG A 109 -13.21 16.52 8.69
N GLY A 110 -12.91 15.23 8.67
CA GLY A 110 -12.24 14.50 9.75
C GLY A 110 -13.11 14.28 11.00
N VAL A 111 -14.42 14.43 10.88
CA VAL A 111 -15.35 14.37 12.01
C VAL A 111 -15.58 12.92 12.44
N GLY A 112 -15.48 12.66 13.74
CA GLY A 112 -15.73 11.36 14.39
C GLY A 112 -17.03 11.30 15.19
N ASP A 113 -17.79 12.38 15.27
CA ASP A 113 -19.05 12.47 16.04
C ASP A 113 -20.20 12.93 15.13
N PHE A 114 -21.28 12.15 15.08
CA PHE A 114 -22.48 12.49 14.33
C PHE A 114 -23.13 13.81 14.78
N ALA A 115 -23.00 14.17 16.06
CA ALA A 115 -23.53 15.42 16.60
C ALA A 115 -22.95 16.68 15.93
N LEU A 116 -21.77 16.58 15.34
CA LEU A 116 -21.09 17.67 14.63
C LEU A 116 -21.49 17.79 13.14
N MET A 117 -22.27 16.84 12.61
CA MET A 117 -22.69 16.78 11.20
C MET A 117 -23.92 17.68 10.97
N THR A 118 -23.69 18.97 10.78
CA THR A 118 -24.73 20.02 10.79
C THR A 118 -25.75 19.94 9.66
N ASP A 119 -25.46 19.25 8.56
CA ASP A 119 -26.36 19.02 7.43
C ASP A 119 -27.19 17.72 7.57
N ILE A 120 -27.05 17.02 8.69
CA ILE A 120 -27.88 15.91 9.10
C ILE A 120 -28.82 16.37 10.21
N ALA A 121 -30.11 16.04 10.08
CA ALA A 121 -31.12 16.45 11.06
C ALA A 121 -30.77 15.93 12.48
N LYS A 122 -30.78 16.82 13.49
CA LYS A 122 -30.43 16.50 14.89
C LYS A 122 -31.21 15.30 15.45
N ALA A 123 -32.48 15.12 15.03
CA ALA A 123 -33.27 13.96 15.43
C ALA A 123 -32.70 12.60 14.99
N GLN A 124 -31.80 12.57 13.98
CA GLN A 124 -31.15 11.36 13.51
C GLN A 124 -29.80 11.08 14.18
N HIS A 125 -29.19 12.06 14.86
CA HIS A 125 -27.87 11.92 15.45
C HIS A 125 -27.83 10.79 16.50
N GLY A 126 -28.77 10.74 17.45
CA GLY A 126 -28.86 9.69 18.47
C GLY A 126 -29.00 8.31 17.83
N TRP A 127 -29.95 8.17 16.87
CA TRP A 127 -30.18 6.94 16.16
C TRP A 127 -28.91 6.45 15.41
N MET A 128 -28.11 7.36 14.83
CA MET A 128 -26.84 7.03 14.19
C MET A 128 -25.77 6.60 15.19
N THR A 129 -25.63 7.35 16.29
CA THR A 129 -24.65 7.06 17.35
C THR A 129 -24.87 5.68 17.99
N ASP A 130 -26.13 5.28 18.13
CA ASP A 130 -26.48 3.97 18.72
C ASP A 130 -26.11 2.78 17.80
N ARG A 131 -26.02 3.00 16.50
CA ARG A 131 -25.84 1.94 15.49
C ARG A 131 -24.51 1.93 14.81
N PHE A 132 -23.91 3.10 14.64
CA PHE A 132 -22.70 3.28 13.84
C PHE A 132 -21.57 3.90 14.66
N ALA A 133 -20.35 3.58 14.28
CA ALA A 133 -19.14 4.17 14.84
C ALA A 133 -18.28 4.78 13.75
N ILE A 134 -17.56 5.83 14.11
CA ILE A 134 -16.55 6.49 13.28
C ILE A 134 -15.29 6.56 14.12
N SER A 135 -14.41 5.58 13.97
CA SER A 135 -13.29 5.39 14.89
C SER A 135 -11.96 5.90 14.35
N ARG A 136 -11.03 6.09 15.27
CA ARG A 136 -9.60 6.20 15.01
C ARG A 136 -8.89 5.02 15.67
N PRO A 137 -7.73 4.56 15.14
CA PRO A 137 -6.87 3.64 15.86
C PRO A 137 -6.49 4.22 17.23
N GLU A 138 -6.46 3.38 18.25
CA GLU A 138 -5.95 3.76 19.57
C GLU A 138 -4.45 4.00 19.49
N ILE A 139 -3.99 5.12 20.02
CA ILE A 139 -2.56 5.43 20.15
C ILE A 139 -2.07 4.86 21.49
N VAL A 140 -1.22 3.83 21.44
CA VAL A 140 -0.54 3.27 22.61
C VAL A 140 0.66 4.12 22.99
N GLU A 141 1.43 4.53 21.97
CA GLU A 141 2.64 5.36 22.14
C GLU A 141 2.84 6.25 20.92
N ALA A 142 3.35 7.45 21.17
CA ALA A 142 3.75 8.39 20.14
C ALA A 142 5.17 8.90 20.42
N GLN A 143 6.06 8.77 19.45
CA GLN A 143 7.46 9.18 19.55
C GLN A 143 7.77 10.22 18.46
N VAL A 144 8.62 11.19 18.79
CA VAL A 144 9.10 12.22 17.85
C VAL A 144 10.62 12.22 17.86
N SER A 145 11.20 11.95 16.69
CA SER A 145 12.65 11.99 16.47
C SER A 145 13.17 13.42 16.44
N THR A 146 14.47 13.57 16.69
CA THR A 146 15.19 14.84 16.55
C THR A 146 15.13 15.43 15.14
N ASP A 147 14.90 14.60 14.12
CA ASP A 147 14.75 15.03 12.72
C ASP A 147 13.29 15.33 12.33
N GLY A 148 12.36 15.32 13.31
CA GLY A 148 10.95 15.59 13.14
C GLY A 148 10.12 14.38 12.68
N THR A 149 10.73 13.23 12.42
CA THR A 149 10.01 11.98 12.14
C THR A 149 9.13 11.60 13.33
N ARG A 150 7.89 11.20 13.07
CA ARG A 150 6.94 10.77 14.09
C ARG A 150 6.61 9.31 13.90
N LYS A 151 6.66 8.53 14.97
CA LYS A 151 6.25 7.13 15.00
C LYS A 151 5.11 6.96 16.00
N TRP A 152 4.10 6.20 15.61
CA TRP A 152 3.00 5.80 16.48
C TRP A 152 2.92 4.29 16.57
N LEU A 153 2.80 3.80 17.80
CA LEU A 153 2.36 2.45 18.11
C LEU A 153 0.84 2.50 18.27
N LEU A 154 0.13 1.77 17.42
CA LEU A 154 -1.31 1.77 17.32
C LEU A 154 -1.86 0.41 17.76
N ARG A 155 -3.02 0.41 18.41
CA ARG A 155 -3.71 -0.79 18.84
C ARG A 155 -4.99 -1.02 18.07
N THR A 156 -5.21 -2.28 17.69
CA THR A 156 -6.43 -2.76 17.07
C THR A 156 -7.48 -3.11 18.14
N ASP A 157 -8.76 -3.20 17.74
CA ASP A 157 -9.85 -3.56 18.65
C ASP A 157 -9.66 -4.95 19.32
N ASP A 158 -8.94 -5.87 18.65
CA ASP A 158 -8.58 -7.20 19.17
C ASP A 158 -7.20 -7.22 19.89
N ALA A 159 -6.76 -6.05 20.36
CA ALA A 159 -5.57 -5.84 21.18
C ALA A 159 -4.26 -6.33 20.55
N ASN A 160 -4.10 -6.13 19.24
CA ASN A 160 -2.83 -6.30 18.56
C ASN A 160 -2.23 -4.95 18.20
N ASP A 161 -0.92 -4.83 18.30
CA ASP A 161 -0.21 -3.58 18.06
C ASP A 161 0.47 -3.58 16.69
N TYR A 162 0.50 -2.41 16.04
CA TYR A 162 1.21 -2.16 14.80
C TYR A 162 1.71 -0.73 14.74
N GLU A 163 2.72 -0.47 13.94
CA GLU A 163 3.35 0.86 13.88
C GLU A 163 3.08 1.56 12.55
N MET A 164 3.07 2.89 12.59
CA MET A 164 3.13 3.75 11.42
C MET A 164 4.15 4.88 11.64
N VAL A 165 4.67 5.46 10.55
CA VAL A 165 5.69 6.50 10.61
C VAL A 165 5.36 7.64 9.67
N PHE A 166 5.40 8.89 10.16
CA PHE A 166 5.35 10.09 9.34
C PHE A 166 6.75 10.70 9.24
N ILE A 167 7.22 10.91 8.02
CA ILE A 167 8.53 11.45 7.70
C ILE A 167 8.34 12.83 7.07
N PRO A 168 8.62 13.93 7.80
CA PRO A 168 8.56 15.28 7.25
C PRO A 168 9.72 15.53 6.28
N ASP A 169 9.48 16.35 5.28
CA ASP A 169 10.45 16.96 4.39
C ASP A 169 10.07 18.44 4.25
N ALA A 170 10.89 19.30 3.68
CA ALA A 170 10.75 20.77 3.75
C ALA A 170 9.32 21.28 3.56
N ASP A 171 8.67 20.91 2.45
CA ASP A 171 7.33 21.33 2.03
C ASP A 171 6.41 20.14 1.72
N ARG A 172 6.75 18.96 2.21
CA ARG A 172 6.00 17.71 2.01
C ARG A 172 6.29 16.73 3.13
N GLY A 173 5.43 15.73 3.27
CA GLY A 173 5.66 14.63 4.17
C GLY A 173 5.14 13.32 3.61
N THR A 174 5.73 12.25 4.06
CA THR A 174 5.41 10.89 3.64
C THR A 174 4.95 10.06 4.83
N LEU A 175 3.76 9.50 4.74
CA LEU A 175 3.27 8.53 5.70
C LEU A 175 3.62 7.10 5.24
N CYS A 176 4.35 6.39 6.08
CA CYS A 176 4.63 4.96 5.95
C CYS A 176 3.52 4.19 6.68
N VAL A 177 2.71 3.48 5.91
CA VAL A 177 1.48 2.80 6.36
C VAL A 177 1.73 1.31 6.44
N SER A 178 1.28 0.69 7.52
CA SER A 178 1.28 -0.77 7.73
C SER A 178 0.07 -1.43 7.11
N SER A 179 0.23 -2.67 6.65
CA SER A 179 -0.81 -3.49 6.03
C SER A 179 -1.15 -4.76 6.80
N GLN A 180 -0.29 -5.17 7.72
CA GLN A 180 -0.46 -6.39 8.54
C GLN A 180 0.05 -6.15 9.95
N VAL A 181 -0.44 -6.90 10.91
CA VAL A 181 0.21 -7.09 12.21
C VAL A 181 1.23 -8.22 12.06
N GLY A 182 2.52 -7.91 12.19
CA GLY A 182 3.60 -8.79 11.78
C GLY A 182 3.76 -8.85 10.25
N CYS A 183 4.39 -9.90 9.73
CA CYS A 183 4.62 -10.05 8.29
C CYS A 183 4.52 -11.51 7.86
N THR A 184 3.95 -11.74 6.68
CA THR A 184 3.92 -13.07 6.04
C THR A 184 5.30 -13.48 5.53
N LEU A 185 6.17 -12.49 5.22
CA LEU A 185 7.49 -12.70 4.65
C LEU A 185 8.56 -12.64 5.74
N ASN A 186 9.54 -13.53 5.64
CA ASN A 186 10.66 -13.60 6.59
C ASN A 186 11.91 -12.94 5.99
N CYS A 187 11.80 -11.69 5.49
CA CYS A 187 12.94 -10.95 4.96
C CYS A 187 13.95 -10.73 6.09
N ARG A 188 15.17 -11.26 5.93
CA ARG A 188 16.15 -11.34 7.02
C ARG A 188 16.77 -10.01 7.43
N PHE A 189 16.74 -9.03 6.54
CA PHE A 189 17.21 -7.66 6.83
C PHE A 189 16.16 -6.81 7.55
N CYS A 190 14.91 -7.27 7.68
CA CYS A 190 13.79 -6.51 8.23
C CYS A 190 13.40 -7.03 9.61
N HIS A 191 13.30 -6.14 10.60
CA HIS A 191 12.89 -6.49 11.96
C HIS A 191 11.45 -7.03 12.00
N THR A 192 10.52 -6.42 11.23
CA THR A 192 9.16 -6.97 11.06
C THR A 192 9.19 -8.37 10.46
N GLY A 193 10.18 -8.70 9.63
CA GLY A 193 10.35 -10.04 9.06
C GLY A 193 10.66 -11.12 10.11
N THR A 194 11.09 -10.76 11.32
CA THR A 194 11.27 -11.69 12.44
C THR A 194 9.96 -12.02 13.16
N MET A 195 8.94 -11.20 12.96
CA MET A 195 7.60 -11.43 13.51
C MET A 195 6.84 -12.41 12.63
N ARG A 196 6.04 -13.28 13.26
CA ARG A 196 5.06 -14.06 12.51
C ARG A 196 3.87 -13.18 12.16
N LEU A 197 3.20 -13.49 11.04
CA LEU A 197 1.93 -12.87 10.72
C LEU A 197 0.90 -13.21 11.82
N VAL A 198 0.37 -12.19 12.46
CA VAL A 198 -0.78 -12.30 13.36
C VAL A 198 -2.06 -12.27 12.53
N ARG A 199 -2.30 -11.15 11.83
CA ARG A 199 -3.41 -10.98 10.90
C ARG A 199 -3.21 -9.82 9.91
N ASN A 200 -4.06 -9.77 8.92
CA ASN A 200 -4.19 -8.64 8.03
C ASN A 200 -4.88 -7.46 8.73
N LEU A 201 -4.45 -6.23 8.46
CA LEU A 201 -5.19 -5.03 8.82
C LEU A 201 -6.42 -4.87 7.93
N THR A 202 -7.52 -4.42 8.51
CA THR A 202 -8.76 -4.10 7.83
C THR A 202 -8.65 -2.80 7.04
N PRO A 203 -9.58 -2.49 6.10
CA PRO A 203 -9.60 -1.19 5.45
C PRO A 203 -9.75 -0.03 6.45
N ALA A 204 -10.52 -0.21 7.52
CA ALA A 204 -10.68 0.76 8.61
C ALA A 204 -9.34 1.09 9.27
N GLU A 205 -8.55 0.08 9.62
CA GLU A 205 -7.26 0.25 10.27
C GLU A 205 -6.22 0.87 9.33
N ILE A 206 -6.25 0.54 8.03
CA ILE A 206 -5.35 1.13 7.04
C ILE A 206 -5.71 2.61 6.80
N VAL A 207 -6.98 2.93 6.55
CA VAL A 207 -7.45 4.31 6.36
C VAL A 207 -7.29 5.12 7.65
N GLY A 208 -7.55 4.48 8.79
CA GLY A 208 -7.41 5.08 10.11
C GLY A 208 -6.01 5.65 10.37
N GLN A 209 -4.95 5.00 9.87
CA GLN A 209 -3.58 5.53 9.95
C GLN A 209 -3.45 6.88 9.24
N VAL A 210 -4.06 7.02 8.05
CA VAL A 210 -4.02 8.27 7.28
C VAL A 210 -4.82 9.36 7.99
N MET A 211 -5.98 9.01 8.52
CA MET A 211 -6.84 9.96 9.25
C MET A 211 -6.16 10.43 10.54
N LEU A 212 -5.55 9.51 11.31
CA LEU A 212 -4.84 9.84 12.54
C LEU A 212 -3.59 10.72 12.28
N ALA A 213 -2.86 10.48 11.19
CA ALA A 213 -1.75 11.35 10.81
C ALA A 213 -2.25 12.77 10.52
N ARG A 214 -3.39 12.94 9.83
CA ARG A 214 -4.02 14.26 9.61
C ARG A 214 -4.50 14.92 10.89
N ASP A 215 -5.10 14.14 11.80
CA ASP A 215 -5.48 14.64 13.13
C ASP A 215 -4.26 15.22 13.85
N SER A 216 -3.14 14.48 13.84
CA SER A 216 -1.89 14.88 14.49
C SER A 216 -1.19 16.08 13.84
N LEU A 217 -1.46 16.35 12.56
CA LEU A 217 -0.92 17.47 11.80
C LEU A 217 -1.88 18.67 11.75
N GLY A 218 -3.12 18.51 12.21
CA GLY A 218 -4.15 19.56 12.13
C GLY A 218 -4.63 19.83 10.71
N GLU A 219 -4.63 18.83 9.82
CA GLU A 219 -4.89 18.98 8.39
C GLU A 219 -6.35 18.70 7.99
N TRP A 220 -7.29 19.30 8.71
CA TRP A 220 -8.70 19.26 8.38
C TRP A 220 -9.30 20.68 8.22
N PRO A 221 -10.20 20.90 7.26
CA PRO A 221 -10.71 19.96 6.25
C PRO A 221 -9.64 19.57 5.22
N SER A 222 -9.90 18.46 4.48
CA SER A 222 -9.03 18.04 3.39
C SER A 222 -8.94 19.13 2.32
N GLY A 223 -7.73 19.61 2.08
CA GLY A 223 -7.41 20.64 1.09
C GLY A 223 -5.96 20.47 0.61
N ASP A 224 -5.55 21.25 -0.39
CA ASP A 224 -4.19 21.17 -0.92
C ASP A 224 -3.25 22.24 -0.32
N GLU A 225 -3.80 23.32 0.22
CA GLU A 225 -2.99 24.41 0.78
C GLU A 225 -2.43 24.04 2.16
N GLY A 226 -1.13 24.21 2.33
CA GLY A 226 -0.43 24.00 3.60
C GLY A 226 -0.34 22.55 4.08
N ARG A 227 -0.76 21.57 3.25
CA ARG A 227 -0.78 20.17 3.64
C ARG A 227 0.63 19.58 3.70
N MET A 228 1.02 19.09 4.89
CA MET A 228 2.27 18.38 5.11
C MET A 228 2.18 16.90 4.69
N LEU A 229 1.04 16.22 4.93
CA LEU A 229 0.82 14.85 4.48
C LEU A 229 0.51 14.82 2.98
N THR A 230 1.54 14.74 2.16
CA THR A 230 1.41 14.76 0.70
C THR A 230 1.58 13.40 0.04
N ASN A 231 2.28 12.47 0.67
CA ASN A 231 2.62 11.16 0.10
C ASN A 231 2.28 10.03 1.06
N ILE A 232 1.92 8.86 0.49
CA ILE A 232 1.76 7.61 1.24
C ILE A 232 2.63 6.54 0.61
N VAL A 233 3.31 5.75 1.45
CA VAL A 233 4.03 4.55 1.05
C VAL A 233 3.55 3.35 1.87
N MET A 234 3.15 2.27 1.21
CA MET A 234 2.77 1.02 1.86
C MET A 234 4.04 0.21 2.13
N MET A 235 4.89 0.73 3.03
CA MET A 235 6.22 0.20 3.37
C MET A 235 6.40 -0.01 4.88
N GLY A 236 5.32 0.06 5.65
CA GLY A 236 5.29 -0.28 7.07
C GLY A 236 5.31 -1.79 7.29
N MET A 237 4.64 -2.24 8.34
CA MET A 237 4.59 -3.66 8.69
C MET A 237 3.72 -4.44 7.68
N GLY A 238 4.24 -5.61 7.21
CA GLY A 238 3.52 -6.54 6.37
C GLY A 238 3.82 -6.46 4.86
N GLU A 239 3.28 -7.44 4.13
CA GLU A 239 3.29 -7.48 2.65
C GLU A 239 1.91 -7.07 2.13
N PRO A 240 1.77 -5.89 1.50
CA PRO A 240 0.47 -5.37 1.07
C PRO A 240 -0.27 -6.28 0.08
N LEU A 241 0.45 -6.98 -0.79
CA LEU A 241 -0.17 -7.85 -1.79
C LEU A 241 -0.71 -9.17 -1.22
N TYR A 242 -0.32 -9.56 0.00
CA TYR A 242 -0.98 -10.63 0.75
C TYR A 242 -2.20 -10.15 1.55
N ASN A 243 -2.39 -8.83 1.64
CA ASN A 243 -3.60 -8.19 2.15
C ASN A 243 -4.34 -7.39 1.07
N PHE A 244 -4.31 -7.88 -0.15
CA PHE A 244 -4.67 -7.12 -1.36
C PHE A 244 -6.05 -6.46 -1.30
N GLU A 245 -7.09 -7.20 -0.93
CA GLU A 245 -8.46 -6.71 -0.96
C GLU A 245 -8.66 -5.54 0.01
N ASN A 246 -8.13 -5.64 1.23
CA ASN A 246 -8.21 -4.57 2.22
C ASN A 246 -7.38 -3.35 1.81
N VAL A 247 -6.17 -3.57 1.27
CA VAL A 247 -5.31 -2.49 0.79
C VAL A 247 -5.95 -1.78 -0.41
N ARG A 248 -6.52 -2.53 -1.36
CA ARG A 248 -7.24 -1.96 -2.51
C ARG A 248 -8.39 -1.06 -2.05
N ASP A 249 -9.23 -1.55 -1.15
CA ASP A 249 -10.42 -0.83 -0.70
C ASP A 249 -10.00 0.42 0.11
N ALA A 250 -9.01 0.30 0.99
CA ALA A 250 -8.46 1.42 1.73
C ALA A 250 -7.86 2.50 0.80
N LEU A 251 -7.05 2.10 -0.19
CA LEU A 251 -6.43 3.05 -1.11
C LEU A 251 -7.46 3.72 -2.02
N LYS A 252 -8.55 3.04 -2.41
CA LYS A 252 -9.67 3.66 -3.13
C LYS A 252 -10.33 4.76 -2.31
N ILE A 253 -10.53 4.53 -1.00
CA ILE A 253 -11.07 5.54 -0.08
C ILE A 253 -10.10 6.73 0.04
N VAL A 254 -8.81 6.46 0.21
CA VAL A 254 -7.78 7.50 0.33
C VAL A 254 -7.68 8.37 -0.94
N MET A 255 -7.92 7.78 -2.10
CA MET A 255 -7.89 8.48 -3.39
C MET A 255 -9.20 9.19 -3.77
N ASP A 256 -10.30 8.96 -3.05
CA ASP A 256 -11.60 9.55 -3.40
C ASP A 256 -11.56 11.08 -3.29
N GLY A 257 -11.90 11.76 -4.38
CA GLY A 257 -11.81 13.22 -4.50
C GLY A 257 -12.77 14.00 -3.61
N ASP A 258 -13.90 13.39 -3.19
CA ASP A 258 -14.86 14.00 -2.26
C ASP A 258 -14.48 13.74 -0.78
N GLY A 259 -13.36 13.05 -0.52
CA GLY A 259 -12.89 12.64 0.81
C GLY A 259 -11.46 13.09 1.10
N LEU A 260 -10.56 12.13 1.33
CA LEU A 260 -9.15 12.37 1.65
C LEU A 260 -8.33 12.95 0.49
N ALA A 261 -8.77 12.72 -0.74
CA ALA A 261 -8.32 13.34 -1.98
C ALA A 261 -6.79 13.25 -2.24
N LEU A 262 -6.12 12.16 -1.83
CA LEU A 262 -4.73 11.95 -2.21
C LEU A 262 -4.63 11.44 -3.65
N SER A 263 -3.84 12.13 -4.45
CA SER A 263 -3.60 11.70 -5.83
C SER A 263 -2.90 10.34 -5.89
N LYS A 264 -3.34 9.45 -6.79
CA LYS A 264 -2.69 8.16 -7.02
C LYS A 264 -1.19 8.25 -7.34
N ARG A 265 -0.72 9.39 -7.86
CA ARG A 265 0.71 9.65 -8.13
C ARG A 265 1.52 9.91 -6.87
N ARG A 266 0.86 10.16 -5.76
CA ARG A 266 1.45 10.41 -4.44
C ARG A 266 1.43 9.18 -3.55
N ILE A 267 0.89 8.07 -4.04
CA ILE A 267 0.81 6.80 -3.32
C ILE A 267 1.73 5.79 -3.99
N THR A 268 2.52 5.09 -3.19
CA THR A 268 3.40 4.01 -3.63
C THR A 268 3.03 2.72 -2.89
N LEU A 269 2.64 1.71 -3.66
CA LEU A 269 2.49 0.34 -3.18
C LEU A 269 3.85 -0.36 -3.27
N SER A 270 4.31 -0.94 -2.18
CA SER A 270 5.52 -1.75 -2.16
C SER A 270 5.20 -3.23 -2.12
N THR A 271 6.05 -4.05 -2.72
CA THR A 271 5.98 -5.52 -2.61
C THR A 271 7.37 -6.13 -2.67
N SER A 272 7.55 -7.22 -1.95
CA SER A 272 8.76 -8.05 -2.07
C SER A 272 8.69 -9.03 -3.26
N GLY A 273 7.61 -8.99 -4.04
CA GLY A 273 7.46 -9.79 -5.26
C GLY A 273 6.38 -10.87 -5.18
N VAL A 274 5.18 -10.54 -4.71
CA VAL A 274 4.00 -11.41 -4.85
C VAL A 274 3.48 -11.29 -6.28
N VAL A 275 4.22 -11.93 -7.21
CA VAL A 275 4.07 -11.79 -8.67
C VAL A 275 2.62 -11.90 -9.17
N PRO A 276 1.81 -12.92 -8.77
CA PRO A 276 0.46 -13.06 -9.29
C PRO A 276 -0.49 -11.89 -8.96
N MET A 277 -0.15 -11.08 -7.95
CA MET A 277 -0.98 -9.96 -7.51
C MET A 277 -0.55 -8.61 -8.10
N MET A 278 0.63 -8.54 -8.73
CA MET A 278 1.17 -7.29 -9.25
C MET A 278 0.30 -6.73 -10.39
N GLU A 279 -0.11 -7.56 -11.34
CA GLU A 279 -0.97 -7.15 -12.44
C GLU A 279 -2.32 -6.62 -11.93
N ARG A 280 -2.93 -7.31 -10.96
CA ARG A 280 -4.17 -6.85 -10.30
C ARG A 280 -3.97 -5.49 -9.63
N ALA A 281 -2.85 -5.31 -8.92
CA ALA A 281 -2.54 -4.04 -8.28
C ALA A 281 -2.46 -2.89 -9.28
N GLY A 282 -1.84 -3.10 -10.43
CA GLY A 282 -1.79 -2.12 -11.50
C GLY A 282 -3.16 -1.79 -12.09
N LYS A 283 -4.01 -2.81 -12.32
CA LYS A 283 -5.35 -2.65 -12.91
C LYS A 283 -6.38 -2.08 -11.94
N GLU A 284 -6.42 -2.58 -10.71
CA GLU A 284 -7.50 -2.29 -9.76
C GLU A 284 -7.20 -1.07 -8.85
N ILE A 285 -5.92 -0.78 -8.57
CA ILE A 285 -5.48 0.34 -7.74
C ILE A 285 -4.80 1.43 -8.58
N GLY A 286 -3.79 1.05 -9.37
CA GLY A 286 -3.12 1.93 -10.33
C GLY A 286 -2.26 3.02 -9.70
N VAL A 287 -1.71 2.80 -8.51
CA VAL A 287 -0.73 3.67 -7.83
C VAL A 287 0.71 3.36 -8.29
N ASN A 288 1.71 4.12 -7.83
CA ASN A 288 3.11 3.80 -8.13
C ASN A 288 3.51 2.46 -7.51
N LEU A 289 4.42 1.75 -8.18
CA LEU A 289 4.96 0.49 -7.70
C LEU A 289 6.38 0.67 -7.18
N ALA A 290 6.65 0.14 -6.00
CA ALA A 290 8.00 -0.12 -5.50
C ALA A 290 8.20 -1.63 -5.32
N VAL A 291 9.39 -2.10 -5.65
CA VAL A 291 9.76 -3.51 -5.56
C VAL A 291 10.99 -3.67 -4.67
N SER A 292 10.84 -4.39 -3.59
CA SER A 292 11.92 -4.80 -2.70
C SER A 292 12.77 -5.86 -3.41
N LEU A 293 13.71 -5.43 -4.25
CA LEU A 293 14.59 -6.31 -5.02
C LEU A 293 15.75 -6.85 -4.16
N HIS A 294 16.52 -5.94 -3.61
CA HIS A 294 17.59 -6.13 -2.63
C HIS A 294 18.76 -7.04 -3.02
N ALA A 295 18.66 -7.80 -4.11
CA ALA A 295 19.75 -8.61 -4.68
C ALA A 295 19.52 -8.87 -6.15
N VAL A 296 20.61 -9.18 -6.86
CA VAL A 296 20.61 -9.43 -8.32
C VAL A 296 20.91 -10.87 -8.67
N THR A 297 21.30 -11.70 -7.68
CA THR A 297 21.52 -13.13 -7.85
C THR A 297 20.47 -13.93 -7.07
N LYS A 298 20.15 -15.11 -7.60
CA LYS A 298 19.15 -16.00 -6.99
C LYS A 298 19.55 -16.39 -5.57
N GLU A 299 20.81 -16.74 -5.38
CA GLU A 299 21.36 -17.25 -4.12
C GLU A 299 21.23 -16.20 -3.00
N VAL A 300 21.69 -14.99 -3.25
CA VAL A 300 21.63 -13.89 -2.28
C VAL A 300 20.17 -13.51 -2.02
N ARG A 301 19.34 -13.43 -3.07
CA ARG A 301 17.93 -13.05 -2.90
C ARG A 301 17.15 -14.16 -2.16
N ASP A 302 17.42 -15.42 -2.39
CA ASP A 302 16.81 -16.55 -1.64
C ASP A 302 17.16 -16.51 -0.15
N GLU A 303 18.34 -15.99 0.20
CA GLU A 303 18.78 -15.79 1.57
C GLU A 303 18.05 -14.62 2.24
N ILE A 304 18.08 -13.43 1.64
CA ILE A 304 17.63 -12.20 2.29
C ILE A 304 16.16 -11.89 2.07
N VAL A 305 15.55 -12.38 0.96
CA VAL A 305 14.13 -12.19 0.58
C VAL A 305 13.52 -13.55 0.20
N PRO A 306 13.16 -14.40 1.17
CA PRO A 306 12.83 -15.82 0.94
C PRO A 306 11.66 -16.09 -0.05
N ILE A 307 10.78 -15.11 -0.33
CA ILE A 307 9.74 -15.26 -1.35
C ILE A 307 10.32 -15.50 -2.74
N ASN A 308 11.59 -15.16 -2.96
CA ASN A 308 12.30 -15.43 -4.22
C ASN A 308 12.32 -16.92 -4.60
N ARG A 309 12.30 -17.81 -3.61
CA ARG A 309 12.20 -19.26 -3.85
C ARG A 309 10.90 -19.66 -4.53
N LYS A 310 9.84 -18.85 -4.34
CA LYS A 310 8.53 -19.06 -4.97
C LYS A 310 8.39 -18.30 -6.28
N TYR A 311 8.90 -17.08 -6.31
CA TYR A 311 8.86 -16.19 -7.49
C TYR A 311 10.26 -15.64 -7.70
N GLY A 312 11.01 -16.21 -8.63
CA GLY A 312 12.40 -15.84 -8.93
C GLY A 312 12.55 -14.46 -9.54
N ILE A 313 13.79 -13.98 -9.62
CA ILE A 313 14.11 -12.63 -10.11
C ILE A 313 13.55 -12.41 -11.53
N GLU A 314 13.69 -13.39 -12.42
CA GLU A 314 13.21 -13.27 -13.80
C GLU A 314 11.68 -13.08 -13.86
N GLN A 315 10.92 -13.88 -13.09
CA GLN A 315 9.47 -13.76 -13.01
C GLN A 315 9.06 -12.41 -12.42
N LEU A 316 9.78 -11.94 -11.41
CA LEU A 316 9.53 -10.64 -10.78
C LEU A 316 9.78 -9.50 -11.77
N LEU A 317 10.90 -9.50 -12.49
CA LEU A 317 11.24 -8.45 -13.45
C LEU A 317 10.30 -8.47 -14.66
N GLN A 318 9.88 -9.66 -15.13
CA GLN A 318 8.84 -9.76 -16.15
C GLN A 318 7.51 -9.15 -15.66
N ALA A 319 7.08 -9.46 -14.43
CA ALA A 319 5.88 -8.86 -13.86
C ALA A 319 6.00 -7.33 -13.68
N CYS A 320 7.22 -6.81 -13.50
CA CYS A 320 7.49 -5.38 -13.52
C CYS A 320 7.35 -4.79 -14.94
N ALA A 321 7.84 -5.48 -15.96
CA ALA A 321 7.70 -5.05 -17.36
C ALA A 321 6.21 -5.02 -17.78
N ASP A 322 5.43 -5.98 -17.32
CA ASP A 322 4.00 -6.11 -17.61
C ASP A 322 3.12 -5.22 -16.70
N TYR A 323 3.72 -4.48 -15.74
CA TYR A 323 2.94 -3.70 -14.77
C TYR A 323 2.19 -2.54 -15.45
N PRO A 324 0.85 -2.49 -15.36
CA PRO A 324 0.04 -1.49 -16.05
C PRO A 324 0.37 -0.06 -15.61
N GLY A 325 0.66 0.79 -16.59
CA GLY A 325 0.93 2.21 -16.40
C GLY A 325 2.36 2.55 -15.97
N ALA A 326 3.27 1.57 -15.93
CA ALA A 326 4.70 1.85 -15.83
C ALA A 326 5.20 2.52 -17.12
N ASN A 327 5.93 3.62 -16.98
CA ASN A 327 6.54 4.38 -18.09
C ASN A 327 7.58 5.36 -17.53
N ASN A 328 8.25 6.12 -18.40
CA ASN A 328 9.29 7.07 -17.98
C ASN A 328 8.81 8.16 -17.00
N ALA A 329 7.53 8.53 -17.00
CA ALA A 329 6.94 9.46 -16.04
C ALA A 329 6.50 8.78 -14.74
N ARG A 330 6.28 7.47 -14.79
CA ARG A 330 5.86 6.63 -13.65
C ARG A 330 6.75 5.39 -13.57
N ARG A 331 8.01 5.64 -13.24
CA ARG A 331 9.03 4.59 -13.14
C ARG A 331 8.76 3.67 -11.95
N ILE A 332 9.03 2.39 -12.15
CA ILE A 332 9.10 1.43 -11.06
C ILE A 332 10.28 1.79 -10.16
N THR A 333 10.06 1.76 -8.86
CA THR A 333 11.13 1.99 -7.88
C THR A 333 11.65 0.66 -7.38
N PHE A 334 12.91 0.33 -7.65
CA PHE A 334 13.57 -0.80 -7.00
C PHE A 334 14.20 -0.33 -5.70
N GLU A 335 13.75 -0.89 -4.58
CA GLU A 335 14.34 -0.69 -3.28
C GLU A 335 15.50 -1.68 -3.12
N TYR A 336 16.68 -1.19 -2.75
CA TYR A 336 17.90 -1.98 -2.64
C TYR A 336 18.61 -1.65 -1.34
N VAL A 337 18.48 -2.52 -0.33
CA VAL A 337 19.18 -2.39 0.96
C VAL A 337 20.65 -2.74 0.76
N MET A 338 21.55 -1.91 1.28
CA MET A 338 23.00 -2.07 1.14
C MET A 338 23.55 -2.84 2.33
N LEU A 339 23.81 -4.12 2.13
CA LEU A 339 24.32 -5.07 3.13
C LEU A 339 25.78 -5.36 2.84
N LYS A 340 26.66 -5.05 3.80
CA LYS A 340 28.11 -5.22 3.69
C LYS A 340 28.49 -6.64 3.30
N ASP A 341 29.33 -6.78 2.29
CA ASP A 341 29.88 -8.04 1.76
C ASP A 341 28.80 -9.06 1.31
N LYS A 342 27.57 -8.63 1.09
CA LYS A 342 26.46 -9.50 0.65
C LYS A 342 25.94 -9.16 -0.75
N ASN A 343 25.60 -7.91 -0.98
CA ASN A 343 24.93 -7.45 -2.20
C ASN A 343 25.45 -6.10 -2.69
N ASP A 344 26.61 -5.67 -2.21
CA ASP A 344 27.11 -4.30 -2.38
C ASP A 344 28.33 -4.21 -3.31
N SER A 345 28.69 -5.29 -3.99
CA SER A 345 29.87 -5.31 -4.88
C SER A 345 29.62 -4.50 -6.18
N ASP A 346 30.71 -4.09 -6.81
CA ASP A 346 30.65 -3.47 -8.15
C ASP A 346 30.08 -4.42 -9.23
N ALA A 347 30.22 -5.74 -9.03
CA ALA A 347 29.62 -6.74 -9.89
C ALA A 347 28.09 -6.74 -9.74
N ASP A 348 27.59 -6.65 -8.52
CA ASP A 348 26.14 -6.54 -8.26
C ASP A 348 25.56 -5.28 -8.90
N ALA A 349 26.26 -4.14 -8.78
CA ALA A 349 25.83 -2.88 -9.41
C ALA A 349 25.71 -3.01 -10.94
N ARG A 350 26.71 -3.63 -11.59
CA ARG A 350 26.69 -3.87 -13.04
C ARG A 350 25.60 -4.84 -13.45
N GLU A 351 25.40 -5.90 -12.66
CA GLU A 351 24.34 -6.89 -12.90
C GLU A 351 22.94 -6.26 -12.75
N LEU A 352 22.75 -5.39 -11.76
CA LEU A 352 21.49 -4.63 -11.59
C LEU A 352 21.17 -3.80 -12.84
N VAL A 353 22.17 -3.09 -13.38
CA VAL A 353 22.04 -2.33 -14.64
C VAL A 353 21.69 -3.27 -15.79
N ARG A 354 22.39 -4.41 -15.92
CA ARG A 354 22.14 -5.40 -16.97
C ARG A 354 20.71 -5.93 -16.91
N LEU A 355 20.23 -6.30 -15.73
CA LEU A 355 18.87 -6.81 -15.52
C LEU A 355 17.81 -5.77 -15.91
N ILE A 356 17.92 -4.53 -15.40
CA ILE A 356 16.95 -3.46 -15.69
C ILE A 356 16.89 -3.18 -17.19
N ARG A 357 18.04 -3.17 -17.88
CA ARG A 357 18.10 -2.97 -19.32
C ARG A 357 17.57 -4.15 -20.13
N HIS A 358 17.87 -5.39 -19.67
CA HIS A 358 17.42 -6.60 -20.34
C HIS A 358 15.90 -6.68 -20.45
N TYR A 359 15.17 -6.25 -19.39
CA TYR A 359 13.70 -6.21 -19.37
C TYR A 359 13.12 -4.86 -19.83
N ASP A 360 13.94 -3.94 -20.34
CA ASP A 360 13.54 -2.58 -20.77
C ASP A 360 12.66 -1.85 -19.73
N LEU A 361 13.07 -1.90 -18.47
CA LEU A 361 12.25 -1.39 -17.35
C LEU A 361 12.39 0.13 -17.22
N PRO A 362 11.28 0.88 -17.21
CA PRO A 362 11.28 2.28 -16.81
C PRO A 362 11.50 2.37 -15.29
N ALA A 363 12.75 2.36 -14.86
CA ALA A 363 13.12 2.16 -13.46
C ALA A 363 13.91 3.31 -12.84
N LYS A 364 13.88 3.36 -11.53
CA LYS A 364 14.85 4.01 -10.66
C LYS A 364 15.18 3.08 -9.50
N VAL A 365 16.35 3.22 -8.91
CA VAL A 365 16.80 2.42 -7.76
C VAL A 365 16.95 3.33 -6.55
N ASN A 366 16.35 2.99 -5.43
CA ASN A 366 16.62 3.64 -4.16
C ASN A 366 17.64 2.78 -3.39
N LEU A 367 18.83 3.28 -3.18
CA LEU A 367 19.83 2.63 -2.34
C LEU A 367 19.56 3.00 -0.89
N ILE A 368 19.30 1.98 -0.06
CA ILE A 368 18.95 2.14 1.35
C ILE A 368 20.14 1.68 2.19
N PRO A 369 20.90 2.58 2.82
CA PRO A 369 21.86 2.17 3.84
C PRO A 369 21.14 1.32 4.89
N PHE A 370 21.68 0.15 5.20
CA PHE A 370 21.03 -0.76 6.14
C PHE A 370 20.88 -0.09 7.52
N ASN A 371 19.71 -0.21 8.11
CA ASN A 371 19.42 0.27 9.45
C ASN A 371 19.48 -0.91 10.42
N PRO A 372 20.53 -1.01 11.26
CA PRO A 372 20.66 -2.10 12.22
C PRO A 372 19.49 -2.14 13.20
N TRP A 373 19.12 -3.33 13.62
CA TRP A 373 18.16 -3.59 14.68
C TRP A 373 18.69 -4.69 15.61
N PRO A 374 18.27 -4.77 16.89
CA PRO A 374 18.78 -5.73 17.85
C PRO A 374 18.62 -7.19 17.38
N GLY A 375 19.72 -7.91 17.23
CA GLY A 375 19.74 -9.31 16.76
C GLY A 375 19.88 -9.47 15.25
N SER A 376 20.06 -8.39 14.47
CA SER A 376 20.41 -8.50 13.05
C SER A 376 21.80 -9.11 12.86
N ALA A 377 21.92 -10.03 11.90
CA ALA A 377 23.21 -10.61 11.51
C ALA A 377 23.93 -9.79 10.41
N TYR A 378 23.32 -8.70 9.93
CA TYR A 378 23.86 -7.90 8.84
C TYR A 378 24.43 -6.57 9.34
N GLU A 379 25.40 -6.07 8.58
CA GLU A 379 26.00 -4.75 8.75
C GLU A 379 25.69 -3.86 7.56
N CYS A 380 25.70 -2.54 7.79
CA CYS A 380 25.58 -1.57 6.73
C CYS A 380 26.87 -1.52 5.90
N SER A 381 26.74 -1.44 4.59
CA SER A 381 27.87 -1.16 3.71
C SER A 381 28.52 0.18 4.03
N GLU A 382 29.84 0.27 3.84
CA GLU A 382 30.60 1.52 4.03
C GLU A 382 30.10 2.62 3.09
N PRO A 383 30.09 3.89 3.51
CA PRO A 383 29.57 5.01 2.71
C PRO A 383 30.23 5.12 1.32
N GLU A 384 31.53 4.85 1.22
CA GLU A 384 32.27 4.84 -0.04
C GLU A 384 31.78 3.73 -0.99
N ARG A 385 31.47 2.56 -0.43
CA ARG A 385 30.94 1.42 -1.17
C ARG A 385 29.55 1.75 -1.75
N ILE A 386 28.68 2.36 -0.93
CA ILE A 386 27.34 2.79 -1.36
C ILE A 386 27.45 3.84 -2.47
N ARG A 387 28.38 4.80 -2.35
CA ARG A 387 28.63 5.82 -3.38
C ARG A 387 29.15 5.20 -4.69
N SER A 388 30.09 4.25 -4.60
CA SER A 388 30.60 3.53 -5.76
C SER A 388 29.50 2.80 -6.49
N PHE A 389 28.66 2.04 -5.75
CA PHE A 389 27.50 1.34 -6.29
C PHE A 389 26.53 2.30 -6.99
N SER A 390 26.18 3.42 -6.33
CA SER A 390 25.32 4.47 -6.90
C SER A 390 25.88 5.01 -8.21
N ASN A 391 27.18 5.31 -8.26
CA ASN A 391 27.85 5.85 -9.45
C ASN A 391 27.84 4.86 -10.62
N ILE A 392 28.05 3.57 -10.38
CA ILE A 392 27.99 2.52 -11.40
C ILE A 392 26.58 2.42 -11.99
N VAL A 393 25.55 2.41 -11.13
CA VAL A 393 24.15 2.35 -11.56
C VAL A 393 23.77 3.61 -12.33
N PHE A 394 24.21 4.78 -11.86
CA PHE A 394 23.96 6.06 -12.53
C PHE A 394 24.66 6.14 -13.89
N ALA A 395 25.92 5.71 -13.99
CA ALA A 395 26.66 5.61 -15.25
C ALA A 395 25.96 4.63 -16.23
N GLY A 396 25.23 3.66 -15.69
CA GLY A 396 24.32 2.81 -16.44
C GLY A 396 23.04 3.49 -16.93
N GLY A 397 22.85 4.80 -16.72
CA GLY A 397 21.67 5.56 -17.15
C GLY A 397 20.44 5.38 -16.23
N ILE A 398 20.59 4.81 -15.04
CA ILE A 398 19.53 4.55 -14.08
C ILE A 398 19.72 5.44 -12.87
N SER A 399 18.69 6.24 -12.52
CA SER A 399 18.72 7.06 -11.30
C SER A 399 18.85 6.18 -10.06
N ALA A 400 19.88 6.42 -9.24
CA ALA A 400 20.20 5.62 -8.06
C ALA A 400 20.49 6.48 -6.82
N PRO A 401 19.51 7.28 -6.32
CA PRO A 401 19.72 8.08 -5.12
C PRO A 401 19.96 7.21 -3.88
N ILE A 402 20.87 7.66 -3.04
CA ILE A 402 21.10 7.09 -1.71
C ILE A 402 20.11 7.72 -0.74
N ARG A 403 19.32 6.89 -0.07
CA ARG A 403 18.32 7.35 0.91
C ARG A 403 19.00 7.78 2.20
N THR A 404 18.63 8.95 2.69
CA THR A 404 19.02 9.39 4.05
C THR A 404 18.09 8.72 5.06
N PRO A 405 18.60 7.90 5.96
CA PRO A 405 17.77 7.31 7.02
C PRO A 405 17.17 8.38 7.92
N ARG A 406 15.91 8.21 8.29
CA ARG A 406 15.16 9.13 9.15
C ARG A 406 14.61 8.38 10.36
N GLY A 407 14.52 9.07 11.52
CA GLY A 407 13.96 8.52 12.75
C GLY A 407 14.74 7.34 13.34
N ARG A 408 16.06 7.29 13.19
CA ARG A 408 16.89 6.19 13.72
C ARG A 408 16.91 6.13 15.24
N ASP A 409 16.82 7.29 15.89
CA ASP A 409 16.83 7.46 17.36
C ASP A 409 15.55 6.93 18.04
N ILE A 410 14.50 6.67 17.25
CA ILE A 410 13.23 6.11 17.71
C ILE A 410 12.87 4.80 17.00
N ASP A 411 13.83 4.11 16.37
CA ASP A 411 13.61 2.88 15.59
C ASP A 411 12.50 3.00 14.55
N ALA A 412 12.43 4.15 13.87
CA ALA A 412 11.43 4.43 12.83
C ALA A 412 11.95 4.30 11.40
N ALA A 413 13.23 3.98 11.20
CA ALA A 413 13.79 3.84 9.87
C ALA A 413 13.31 2.55 9.18
N CYS A 414 13.44 2.53 7.83
CA CYS A 414 13.02 1.39 7.03
C CYS A 414 13.64 0.08 7.55
N GLY A 415 12.79 -0.92 7.78
CA GLY A 415 13.17 -2.24 8.27
C GLY A 415 13.29 -2.37 9.79
N GLN A 416 13.07 -1.31 10.58
CA GLN A 416 13.18 -1.34 12.04
C GLN A 416 11.87 -1.57 12.79
N LEU A 417 10.71 -1.41 12.14
CA LEU A 417 9.39 -1.52 12.81
C LEU A 417 9.18 -2.92 13.39
N LYS A 418 8.79 -2.97 14.67
CA LYS A 418 8.48 -4.21 15.39
C LYS A 418 7.58 -3.93 16.60
N THR A 419 6.63 -4.82 16.82
CA THR A 419 5.79 -4.83 18.03
C THR A 419 5.94 -6.13 18.80
N THR A 420 5.35 -6.19 19.99
CA THR A 420 5.29 -7.39 20.83
C THR A 420 4.09 -8.28 20.52
N SER A 421 3.26 -7.91 19.54
CA SER A 421 2.09 -8.69 19.16
C SER A 421 2.46 -10.08 18.69
N GLU A 422 1.81 -11.08 19.27
CA GLU A 422 1.97 -12.49 18.91
C GLU A 422 0.63 -13.08 18.50
N ARG A 423 0.68 -14.12 17.65
CA ARG A 423 -0.52 -14.83 17.24
C ARG A 423 -1.09 -15.61 18.43
N LYS A 424 -2.23 -15.15 18.93
CA LYS A 424 -2.95 -15.79 20.01
C LYS A 424 -3.66 -17.05 19.54
N THR A 425 -3.73 -18.05 20.38
CA THR A 425 -4.55 -19.25 20.17
C THR A 425 -6.04 -18.91 20.34
N ARG A 426 -6.92 -19.78 19.85
CA ARG A 426 -8.35 -19.57 19.98
C ARG A 426 -8.79 -19.47 21.45
N ALA A 427 -8.22 -20.30 22.32
CA ALA A 427 -8.50 -20.27 23.77
C ALA A 427 -8.09 -18.93 24.42
N GLU A 428 -6.95 -18.35 24.02
CA GLU A 428 -6.52 -17.03 24.51
C GLU A 428 -7.40 -15.89 23.99
N LEU A 429 -7.93 -16.01 22.77
CA LEU A 429 -8.88 -15.03 22.22
C LEU A 429 -10.23 -15.10 22.92
N ASP A 430 -10.72 -16.31 23.21
CA ASP A 430 -11.97 -16.54 23.94
C ASP A 430 -11.85 -16.00 25.37
N ALA A 431 -10.74 -16.25 26.07
CA ALA A 431 -10.46 -15.71 27.41
C ALA A 431 -10.42 -14.18 27.44
N LEU A 432 -9.79 -13.54 26.42
CA LEU A 432 -9.78 -12.08 26.30
C LEU A 432 -11.18 -11.49 26.05
N ALA A 433 -12.02 -12.20 25.30
CA ALA A 433 -13.40 -11.77 25.08
C ALA A 433 -14.21 -11.83 26.37
N GLU A 434 -14.04 -12.87 27.20
CA GLU A 434 -14.69 -13.02 28.53
C GLU A 434 -14.21 -11.94 29.50
N GLU A 435 -12.91 -11.66 29.56
CA GLU A 435 -12.33 -10.62 30.42
C GLU A 435 -12.87 -9.23 30.08
N LYS A 436 -12.99 -8.92 28.78
CA LYS A 436 -13.56 -7.64 28.31
C LYS A 436 -15.06 -7.52 28.60
N GLN A 437 -15.83 -8.59 28.52
CA GLN A 437 -17.23 -8.58 28.90
C GLN A 437 -17.40 -8.33 30.39
N ALA A 438 -16.55 -8.93 31.23
CA ALA A 438 -16.58 -8.72 32.69
C ALA A 438 -16.19 -7.28 33.08
N THR A 439 -15.43 -6.56 32.28
CA THR A 439 -15.02 -5.17 32.57
C THR A 439 -16.06 -4.13 32.10
N LEU A 440 -17.03 -4.54 31.28
CA LEU A 440 -18.13 -3.70 30.78
C LEU A 440 -19.45 -3.88 31.52
N SER A 441 -19.51 -4.87 32.41
CA SER A 441 -20.63 -5.12 33.36
C SER A 441 -20.37 -4.44 34.70
#